data_f14c452a4be8b551adab2e4b4aaef659
#
_entry.id   f14c452a4be8b551adab2e4b4aaef659
#
_cell.length_a   1.000
_cell.length_b   1.000
_cell.length_c   1.000
_cell.angle_alpha   90.00
_cell.angle_beta   90.00
_cell.angle_gamma   90.00
#
_symmetry.space_group_name_H-M   'P 1'
#
loop_
_entity.id
_entity.type
_entity.pdbx_description
1 polymer ?
#
loop_
_entity_poly.entity_id
_entity_poly.type
_entity_poly.pdbx_seq_one_letter_code
_entity_poly.pdbx_strand_id
1 'polypeptide(L)'
;MVNKFIAIIALCCCFLIASAQHTDKLDKIRLGVKGGVNISNMHYSNLGEHDAGGITSGVGGIFAEFDLGSARKFSIRPELLFLSRGSEVDGIDVYGDKFNYKLKAKYTDIRIPIIYNFNNPEKISPYIYLAPIFSFTRGGEINYTTYDMNEPMPWPALDMTNANFSKFDFSAAAGVGIRIPVRITDTKKLFFALEANYQYGFTDTYGSKEKDGSAISLNRNIYNITGNRKNRSFEISASLSVPLSIFKKTKKKKTVPAYTPAPVMEKEPEPVAEKIEEKPCYTLDEIMQLLSDKQSITGKTICAIEQINFAFGESSISKDSYGYLDKIVLLIQQGNLKMEIKGHTDNVGNKDFNLELSKKRAMAVYSYLIKKGVNPDRLSYSYYGMSKPITSNDTEEGRKINRRVEFEILK
;
A
#
# COMPACT_ATOMS: atom_id res chain seq x y z
N MET A 1 -25.52 9.42 -15.17
CA MET A 1 -24.86 8.15 -14.83
C MET A 1 -23.50 8.38 -14.15
N VAL A 2 -22.63 9.24 -14.68
CA VAL A 2 -21.27 9.54 -14.16
C VAL A 2 -21.29 9.95 -12.67
N ASN A 3 -22.18 10.87 -12.26
CA ASN A 3 -22.26 11.34 -10.87
C ASN A 3 -22.66 10.23 -9.88
N LYS A 4 -23.47 9.26 -10.30
CA LYS A 4 -23.83 8.11 -9.46
C LYS A 4 -22.66 7.12 -9.30
N PHE A 5 -21.87 6.93 -10.36
CA PHE A 5 -20.68 6.07 -10.32
C PHE A 5 -19.54 6.68 -9.49
N ILE A 6 -19.30 7.98 -9.63
CA ILE A 6 -18.36 8.73 -8.80
C ILE A 6 -18.79 8.68 -7.32
N ALA A 7 -20.09 8.82 -7.04
CA ALA A 7 -20.63 8.69 -5.68
C ALA A 7 -20.43 7.28 -5.09
N ILE A 8 -20.61 6.22 -5.88
CA ILE A 8 -20.39 4.85 -5.44
C ILE A 8 -18.90 4.61 -5.14
N ILE A 9 -17.99 5.11 -5.97
CA ILE A 9 -16.55 4.98 -5.74
C ILE A 9 -16.12 5.81 -4.52
N ALA A 10 -16.61 7.03 -4.37
CA ALA A 10 -16.39 7.85 -3.19
C ALA A 10 -16.94 7.15 -1.92
N LEU A 11 -18.11 6.53 -2.02
CA LEU A 11 -18.70 5.76 -0.91
C LEU A 11 -17.88 4.50 -0.59
N CYS A 12 -17.38 3.76 -1.58
CA CYS A 12 -16.48 2.63 -1.39
C CYS A 12 -15.15 3.07 -0.79
N CYS A 13 -14.57 4.18 -1.26
CA CYS A 13 -13.36 4.76 -0.66
C CYS A 13 -13.61 5.22 0.79
N CYS A 14 -14.75 5.86 1.07
CA CYS A 14 -15.16 6.24 2.43
C CYS A 14 -15.38 5.01 3.32
N PHE A 15 -15.97 3.92 2.79
CA PHE A 15 -16.16 2.68 3.54
C PHE A 15 -14.83 1.98 3.84
N LEU A 16 -13.89 1.97 2.90
CA LEU A 16 -12.53 1.45 3.09
C LEU A 16 -11.74 2.31 4.08
N ILE A 17 -11.91 3.63 4.06
CA ILE A 17 -11.30 4.56 5.01
C ILE A 17 -11.95 4.41 6.40
N ALA A 18 -13.26 4.28 6.48
CA ALA A 18 -13.97 4.05 7.74
C ALA A 18 -13.61 2.72 8.40
N SER A 19 -13.38 1.66 7.59
CA SER A 19 -12.86 0.37 8.08
C SER A 19 -11.40 0.44 8.55
N ALA A 20 -10.69 1.53 8.23
CA ALA A 20 -9.30 1.77 8.61
C ALA A 20 -9.12 2.49 9.95
N GLN A 21 -10.18 2.64 10.76
CA GLN A 21 -10.13 3.36 12.06
C GLN A 21 -9.19 2.71 13.10
N HIS A 22 -8.67 1.49 12.84
CA HIS A 22 -7.58 0.92 13.63
C HIS A 22 -6.23 1.49 13.15
N THR A 23 -5.52 2.12 14.07
CA THR A 23 -4.28 2.89 13.85
C THR A 23 -3.18 2.17 13.08
N ASP A 24 -3.14 0.85 13.10
CA ASP A 24 -2.15 0.02 12.41
C ASP A 24 -2.42 -0.17 10.90
N LYS A 25 -3.59 0.27 10.40
CA LYS A 25 -3.97 0.13 8.99
C LYS A 25 -3.59 1.32 8.12
N LEU A 26 -3.28 2.48 8.70
CA LEU A 26 -3.01 3.71 7.94
C LEU A 26 -1.72 3.66 7.11
N ASP A 27 -0.74 2.84 7.50
CA ASP A 27 0.49 2.61 6.73
C ASP A 27 0.26 1.75 5.47
N LYS A 28 -0.89 1.06 5.42
CA LYS A 28 -1.30 0.23 4.28
C LYS A 28 -2.09 0.99 3.24
N ILE A 29 -2.41 2.26 3.48
CA ILE A 29 -3.16 3.11 2.58
C ILE A 29 -2.25 4.25 2.14
N ARG A 30 -2.09 4.39 0.82
CA ARG A 30 -1.32 5.48 0.20
C ARG A 30 -2.23 6.31 -0.68
N LEU A 31 -2.08 7.62 -0.62
CA LEU A 31 -2.68 8.55 -1.57
C LEU A 31 -1.61 9.10 -2.49
N GLY A 32 -1.91 9.26 -3.76
CA GLY A 32 -0.92 9.70 -4.72
C GLY A 32 -1.47 10.43 -5.91
N VAL A 33 -0.52 10.99 -6.65
CA VAL A 33 -0.72 11.63 -7.95
C VAL A 33 0.06 10.85 -9.00
N LYS A 34 -0.46 10.82 -10.21
CA LYS A 34 0.13 10.12 -11.36
C LYS A 34 0.15 11.05 -12.56
N GLY A 35 1.23 11.01 -13.34
CA GLY A 35 1.35 11.76 -14.58
C GLY A 35 2.24 11.02 -15.57
N GLY A 36 2.00 11.24 -16.88
CA GLY A 36 2.74 10.52 -17.89
C GLY A 36 2.32 10.86 -19.32
N VAL A 37 2.72 9.99 -20.21
CA VAL A 37 2.44 10.10 -21.66
C VAL A 37 1.69 8.85 -22.10
N ASN A 38 0.63 9.06 -22.86
CA ASN A 38 -0.19 8.04 -23.47
C ASN A 38 -0.07 8.15 -24.99
N ILE A 39 0.34 7.09 -25.64
CA ILE A 39 0.38 6.92 -27.09
C ILE A 39 -0.78 6.01 -27.45
N SER A 40 -1.81 6.56 -28.10
CA SER A 40 -3.03 5.83 -28.41
C SER A 40 -3.22 5.68 -29.91
N ASN A 41 -3.81 4.57 -30.29
CA ASN A 41 -4.31 4.32 -31.63
C ASN A 41 -5.72 3.72 -31.53
N MET A 42 -6.52 3.86 -32.56
CA MET A 42 -7.78 3.14 -32.70
C MET A 42 -7.60 1.97 -33.65
N HIS A 43 -8.01 0.79 -33.21
CA HIS A 43 -8.09 -0.34 -34.10
C HIS A 43 -9.43 -0.30 -34.83
N TYR A 44 -9.37 -0.25 -36.14
CA TYR A 44 -10.51 -0.27 -37.06
C TYR A 44 -10.70 -1.70 -37.54
N SER A 45 -11.92 -2.22 -37.51
CA SER A 45 -12.20 -3.56 -38.05
C SER A 45 -12.23 -3.60 -39.58
N ASN A 46 -12.46 -2.44 -40.19
CA ASN A 46 -12.34 -2.27 -41.66
C ASN A 46 -11.82 -0.84 -41.92
N LEU A 47 -10.56 -0.74 -42.28
CA LEU A 47 -9.90 0.51 -42.59
C LEU A 47 -9.72 0.75 -44.13
N GLY A 48 -10.02 -0.26 -44.95
CA GLY A 48 -9.74 -0.23 -46.38
C GLY A 48 -8.24 -0.18 -46.65
N GLU A 49 -7.84 0.64 -47.65
CA GLU A 49 -6.44 0.86 -48.02
C GLU A 49 -5.80 2.05 -47.29
N HIS A 50 -6.33 2.45 -46.13
CA HIS A 50 -5.89 3.58 -45.36
C HIS A 50 -4.93 3.20 -44.24
N ASP A 51 -4.01 4.09 -43.90
CA ASP A 51 -3.08 3.91 -42.78
C ASP A 51 -3.58 4.64 -41.52
N ALA A 52 -3.55 3.97 -40.40
CA ALA A 52 -3.91 4.55 -39.13
C ALA A 52 -2.69 4.72 -38.21
N GLY A 53 -2.35 5.98 -37.95
CA GLY A 53 -1.34 6.39 -36.99
C GLY A 53 -1.87 6.59 -35.58
N GLY A 54 -0.94 6.65 -34.62
CA GLY A 54 -1.26 6.98 -33.24
C GLY A 54 -1.18 8.46 -32.92
N ILE A 55 -1.90 8.88 -31.88
CA ILE A 55 -1.74 10.22 -31.30
C ILE A 55 -1.10 10.14 -29.92
N THR A 56 -0.27 11.12 -29.60
CA THR A 56 0.35 11.26 -28.28
C THR A 56 -0.40 12.28 -27.45
N SER A 57 -0.61 11.96 -26.17
CA SER A 57 -1.29 12.84 -25.22
C SER A 57 -0.72 12.70 -23.81
N GLY A 58 -0.91 13.72 -22.97
CA GLY A 58 -0.64 13.63 -21.55
C GLY A 58 -1.69 12.79 -20.84
N VAL A 59 -1.30 12.12 -19.75
CA VAL A 59 -2.17 11.50 -18.76
C VAL A 59 -1.85 12.05 -17.39
N GLY A 60 -2.88 12.31 -16.59
CA GLY A 60 -2.69 12.79 -15.21
C GLY A 60 -3.90 12.56 -14.34
N GLY A 61 -3.67 12.40 -13.05
CA GLY A 61 -4.75 12.22 -12.08
C GLY A 61 -4.27 11.80 -10.69
N ILE A 62 -5.21 11.26 -9.94
CA ILE A 62 -5.05 10.89 -8.53
C ILE A 62 -5.39 9.41 -8.31
N PHE A 63 -4.86 8.86 -7.24
CA PHE A 63 -5.17 7.49 -6.83
C PHE A 63 -5.10 7.30 -5.32
N ALA A 64 -5.76 6.24 -4.88
CA ALA A 64 -5.57 5.66 -3.56
C ALA A 64 -5.14 4.21 -3.71
N GLU A 65 -4.12 3.77 -2.97
CA GLU A 65 -3.63 2.39 -3.02
C GLU A 65 -3.78 1.73 -1.66
N PHE A 66 -4.32 0.52 -1.65
CA PHE A 66 -4.63 -0.27 -0.46
C PHE A 66 -3.85 -1.58 -0.49
N ASP A 67 -2.88 -1.74 0.42
CA ASP A 67 -2.15 -2.99 0.56
C ASP A 67 -3.00 -4.03 1.29
N LEU A 68 -3.07 -5.24 0.73
CA LEU A 68 -3.85 -6.34 1.26
C LEU A 68 -2.97 -7.35 2.03
N GLY A 69 -3.52 -7.85 3.11
CA GLY A 69 -2.84 -8.85 3.95
C GLY A 69 -1.65 -8.29 4.75
N SER A 70 -0.98 -9.15 5.50
CA SER A 70 0.20 -8.81 6.30
C SER A 70 1.48 -8.73 5.45
N ALA A 71 1.61 -9.60 4.45
CA ALA A 71 2.76 -9.64 3.55
C ALA A 71 2.78 -8.51 2.52
N ARG A 72 1.68 -7.76 2.34
CA ARG A 72 1.51 -6.67 1.37
C ARG A 72 1.87 -7.05 -0.07
N LYS A 73 1.74 -8.33 -0.42
CA LYS A 73 2.03 -8.79 -1.80
C LYS A 73 0.98 -8.36 -2.80
N PHE A 74 -0.25 -8.17 -2.36
CA PHE A 74 -1.34 -7.68 -3.20
C PHE A 74 -1.76 -6.30 -2.78
N SER A 75 -2.11 -5.46 -3.77
CA SER A 75 -2.69 -4.13 -3.56
C SER A 75 -3.81 -3.91 -4.56
N ILE A 76 -4.80 -3.10 -4.17
CA ILE A 76 -5.83 -2.57 -5.08
C ILE A 76 -5.65 -1.06 -5.13
N ARG A 77 -5.67 -0.48 -6.35
CA ARG A 77 -5.37 0.93 -6.54
C ARG A 77 -6.43 1.62 -7.43
N PRO A 78 -7.59 2.04 -6.91
CA PRO A 78 -8.50 2.88 -7.66
C PRO A 78 -7.82 4.19 -8.08
N GLU A 79 -7.91 4.50 -9.38
CA GLU A 79 -7.33 5.67 -10.02
C GLU A 79 -8.43 6.48 -10.74
N LEU A 80 -8.34 7.80 -10.67
CA LEU A 80 -9.11 8.73 -11.47
C LEU A 80 -8.14 9.52 -12.37
N LEU A 81 -8.16 9.23 -13.67
CA LEU A 81 -7.21 9.80 -14.62
C LEU A 81 -7.93 10.59 -15.71
N PHE A 82 -7.24 11.62 -16.20
CA PHE A 82 -7.67 12.47 -17.30
C PHE A 82 -6.65 12.35 -18.42
N LEU A 83 -7.11 12.03 -19.62
CA LEU A 83 -6.26 11.85 -20.80
C LEU A 83 -7.05 12.06 -22.09
N SER A 84 -6.34 12.04 -23.22
CA SER A 84 -6.95 11.95 -24.54
C SER A 84 -6.51 10.68 -25.24
N ARG A 85 -7.38 10.13 -26.08
CA ARG A 85 -7.11 9.02 -27.00
C ARG A 85 -7.66 9.32 -28.35
N GLY A 86 -7.10 8.69 -29.37
CA GLY A 86 -7.57 8.84 -30.74
C GLY A 86 -6.64 8.19 -31.71
N SER A 87 -6.80 8.57 -32.96
CA SER A 87 -5.96 8.14 -34.07
C SER A 87 -5.91 9.20 -35.15
N GLU A 88 -4.92 9.11 -35.98
CA GLU A 88 -4.77 9.87 -37.20
C GLU A 88 -4.82 8.89 -38.36
N VAL A 89 -5.63 9.17 -39.39
CA VAL A 89 -5.81 8.32 -40.57
C VAL A 89 -5.52 9.12 -41.80
N ASP A 90 -4.57 8.64 -42.59
CA ASP A 90 -4.24 9.16 -43.89
C ASP A 90 -4.79 8.22 -44.97
N GLY A 91 -5.32 8.78 -46.03
CA GLY A 91 -5.89 7.96 -47.09
C GLY A 91 -6.26 8.73 -48.36
N ILE A 92 -6.91 8.03 -49.27
CA ILE A 92 -7.50 8.54 -50.49
C ILE A 92 -8.99 8.29 -50.43
N ASP A 93 -9.79 9.31 -50.69
CA ASP A 93 -11.23 9.21 -50.70
C ASP A 93 -11.78 8.58 -52.01
N VAL A 94 -13.11 8.40 -52.04
CA VAL A 94 -13.77 7.80 -53.24
C VAL A 94 -13.67 8.65 -54.52
N TYR A 95 -13.24 9.89 -54.39
CA TYR A 95 -13.03 10.80 -55.53
C TYR A 95 -11.57 10.83 -55.98
N GLY A 96 -10.66 10.15 -55.29
CA GLY A 96 -9.24 10.09 -55.56
C GLY A 96 -8.40 11.17 -54.86
N ASP A 97 -9.04 11.97 -53.99
CA ASP A 97 -8.36 13.04 -53.26
C ASP A 97 -7.73 12.52 -51.95
N LYS A 98 -6.52 13.01 -51.66
CA LYS A 98 -5.86 12.72 -50.36
C LYS A 98 -6.61 13.38 -49.23
N PHE A 99 -6.69 12.69 -48.11
CA PHE A 99 -7.24 13.23 -46.85
C PHE A 99 -6.40 12.86 -45.65
N ASN A 100 -6.45 13.72 -44.63
CA ASN A 100 -6.01 13.42 -43.27
C ASN A 100 -7.19 13.59 -42.30
N TYR A 101 -7.43 12.60 -41.48
CA TYR A 101 -8.50 12.58 -40.47
C TYR A 101 -7.90 12.34 -39.11
N LYS A 102 -7.92 13.35 -38.24
CA LYS A 102 -7.36 13.29 -36.90
C LYS A 102 -8.46 13.37 -35.83
N LEU A 103 -8.64 12.28 -35.09
CA LEU A 103 -9.58 12.16 -34.01
C LEU A 103 -8.86 12.29 -32.67
N LYS A 104 -9.33 13.16 -31.78
CA LYS A 104 -8.82 13.31 -30.42
C LYS A 104 -9.96 13.43 -29.42
N ALA A 105 -10.29 12.32 -28.75
CA ALA A 105 -11.32 12.25 -27.73
C ALA A 105 -10.72 12.45 -26.34
N LYS A 106 -11.39 13.26 -25.49
CA LYS A 106 -11.02 13.52 -24.09
C LYS A 106 -11.78 12.56 -23.18
N TYR A 107 -11.07 11.85 -22.30
CA TYR A 107 -11.63 10.86 -21.39
C TYR A 107 -11.39 11.19 -19.93
N THR A 108 -12.32 10.74 -19.10
CA THR A 108 -12.12 10.50 -17.68
C THR A 108 -12.12 9.00 -17.47
N ASP A 109 -10.99 8.46 -17.05
CA ASP A 109 -10.84 7.03 -16.74
C ASP A 109 -10.99 6.78 -15.25
N ILE A 110 -11.77 5.76 -14.91
CA ILE A 110 -11.76 5.11 -13.63
C ILE A 110 -11.08 3.77 -13.83
N ARG A 111 -9.91 3.58 -13.23
CA ARG A 111 -9.12 2.35 -13.30
C ARG A 111 -9.06 1.69 -11.95
N ILE A 112 -9.03 0.36 -11.91
CA ILE A 112 -8.92 -0.40 -10.66
C ILE A 112 -7.80 -1.45 -10.80
N PRO A 113 -6.52 -1.03 -10.82
CA PRO A 113 -5.39 -1.95 -10.85
C PRO A 113 -5.39 -2.92 -9.66
N ILE A 114 -5.28 -4.20 -9.97
CA ILE A 114 -4.97 -5.27 -9.03
C ILE A 114 -3.48 -5.55 -9.20
N ILE A 115 -2.69 -5.25 -8.17
CA ILE A 115 -1.23 -5.21 -8.22
C ILE A 115 -0.67 -6.40 -7.44
N TYR A 116 0.30 -7.08 -8.03
CA TYR A 116 1.14 -8.05 -7.36
C TYR A 116 2.56 -7.49 -7.18
N ASN A 117 2.96 -7.27 -5.92
CA ASN A 117 4.28 -6.79 -5.53
C ASN A 117 5.22 -7.98 -5.32
N PHE A 118 6.35 -8.03 -6.02
CA PHE A 118 7.35 -9.09 -5.84
C PHE A 118 8.08 -8.96 -4.50
N ASN A 119 8.27 -7.72 -4.03
CA ASN A 119 8.86 -7.41 -2.74
C ASN A 119 7.86 -6.66 -1.84
N ASN A 120 8.19 -6.56 -0.55
CA ASN A 120 7.44 -5.67 0.35
C ASN A 120 7.52 -4.22 -0.18
N PRO A 121 6.39 -3.49 -0.33
CA PRO A 121 6.37 -2.11 -0.82
C PRO A 121 7.25 -1.10 -0.04
N GLU A 122 7.64 -1.44 1.21
CA GLU A 122 8.59 -0.65 2.01
C GLU A 122 10.04 -0.71 1.52
N LYS A 123 10.33 -1.59 0.56
CA LYS A 123 11.60 -1.73 -0.16
C LYS A 123 11.39 -1.39 -1.64
N ILE A 124 12.47 -1.34 -2.42
CA ILE A 124 12.37 -1.29 -3.88
C ILE A 124 11.59 -2.54 -4.31
N SER A 125 10.44 -2.31 -4.91
CA SER A 125 9.48 -3.37 -5.25
C SER A 125 9.07 -3.28 -6.71
N PRO A 126 9.59 -4.15 -7.57
CA PRO A 126 8.97 -4.41 -8.86
C PRO A 126 7.56 -4.96 -8.65
N TYR A 127 6.66 -4.69 -9.58
CA TYR A 127 5.28 -5.19 -9.54
C TYR A 127 4.70 -5.33 -10.95
N ILE A 128 3.68 -6.16 -11.04
CA ILE A 128 2.83 -6.31 -12.22
C ILE A 128 1.39 -6.01 -11.83
N TYR A 129 0.57 -5.63 -12.79
CA TYR A 129 -0.85 -5.39 -12.53
C TYR A 129 -1.75 -5.66 -13.74
N LEU A 130 -3.00 -5.94 -13.43
CA LEU A 130 -4.11 -5.94 -14.38
C LEU A 130 -5.14 -4.93 -13.89
N ALA A 131 -5.72 -4.16 -14.81
CA ALA A 131 -6.64 -3.10 -14.49
C ALA A 131 -7.86 -3.09 -15.42
N PRO A 132 -9.08 -3.34 -14.94
CA PRO A 132 -10.28 -2.93 -15.64
C PRO A 132 -10.34 -1.40 -15.69
N ILE A 133 -10.79 -0.86 -16.82
CA ILE A 133 -10.86 0.57 -17.09
C ILE A 133 -12.24 0.93 -17.60
N PHE A 134 -12.87 1.88 -16.92
CA PHE A 134 -14.16 2.46 -17.26
C PHE A 134 -13.90 3.89 -17.72
N SER A 135 -14.00 4.15 -19.03
CA SER A 135 -13.71 5.44 -19.64
C SER A 135 -14.98 6.18 -19.98
N PHE A 136 -15.07 7.43 -19.56
CA PHE A 136 -16.19 8.34 -19.85
C PHE A 136 -15.69 9.45 -20.77
N THR A 137 -16.31 9.55 -21.96
CA THR A 137 -15.97 10.57 -22.95
C THR A 137 -16.51 11.92 -22.48
N ARG A 138 -15.62 12.94 -22.45
CA ARG A 138 -15.93 14.33 -22.06
C ARG A 138 -16.10 15.27 -23.24
N GLY A 139 -15.94 14.76 -24.45
CA GLY A 139 -15.90 15.54 -25.69
C GLY A 139 -14.61 15.28 -26.44
N GLY A 140 -14.32 16.09 -27.39
CA GLY A 140 -13.14 15.98 -28.23
C GLY A 140 -13.34 16.70 -29.55
N GLU A 141 -12.40 16.55 -30.45
CA GLU A 141 -12.34 17.20 -31.73
C GLU A 141 -11.96 16.22 -32.84
N ILE A 142 -12.53 16.46 -34.01
CA ILE A 142 -12.19 15.78 -35.24
C ILE A 142 -11.69 16.86 -36.17
N ASN A 143 -10.42 16.78 -36.53
CA ASN A 143 -9.81 17.63 -37.56
C ASN A 143 -9.76 16.85 -38.84
N TYR A 144 -10.21 17.46 -39.88
CA TYR A 144 -10.29 16.89 -41.20
C TYR A 144 -9.62 17.82 -42.21
N THR A 145 -8.76 17.29 -43.04
CA THR A 145 -8.03 18.03 -44.08
C THR A 145 -8.08 17.24 -45.38
N THR A 146 -8.55 17.87 -46.47
CA THR A 146 -8.41 17.38 -47.84
C THR A 146 -7.23 18.05 -48.49
N TYR A 147 -6.76 17.50 -49.61
CA TYR A 147 -5.68 18.07 -50.37
C TYR A 147 -6.13 18.25 -51.82
N ASP A 148 -6.12 19.50 -52.31
CA ASP A 148 -6.31 19.83 -53.71
C ASP A 148 -4.96 20.12 -54.34
N MET A 149 -4.61 19.43 -55.42
CA MET A 149 -3.27 19.56 -56.09
C MET A 149 -2.07 19.51 -55.10
N ASN A 150 -2.17 18.73 -54.02
CA ASN A 150 -1.24 18.63 -52.89
C ASN A 150 -1.21 19.82 -51.94
N GLU A 151 -2.07 20.81 -52.08
CA GLU A 151 -2.22 21.90 -51.12
C GLU A 151 -3.26 21.53 -50.06
N PRO A 152 -2.96 21.68 -48.74
CA PRO A 152 -3.87 21.33 -47.69
C PRO A 152 -5.06 22.30 -47.60
N MET A 153 -6.26 21.73 -47.60
CA MET A 153 -7.53 22.44 -47.37
C MET A 153 -8.17 22.00 -46.10
N PRO A 154 -7.85 22.62 -44.96
CA PRO A 154 -8.42 22.24 -43.67
C PRO A 154 -9.90 22.62 -43.56
N TRP A 155 -10.71 21.69 -43.08
CA TRP A 155 -12.10 21.93 -42.76
C TRP A 155 -12.23 22.42 -41.31
N PRO A 156 -13.31 23.16 -40.99
CA PRO A 156 -13.58 23.51 -39.58
C PRO A 156 -13.60 22.26 -38.68
N ALA A 157 -12.94 22.35 -37.52
CA ALA A 157 -12.92 21.24 -36.53
C ALA A 157 -14.36 20.91 -36.09
N LEU A 158 -14.70 19.62 -36.11
CA LEU A 158 -15.98 19.14 -35.67
C LEU A 158 -15.92 18.79 -34.18
N ASP A 159 -16.87 19.28 -33.39
CA ASP A 159 -17.02 18.90 -32.00
C ASP A 159 -17.60 17.46 -31.92
N MET A 160 -16.91 16.59 -31.20
CA MET A 160 -17.34 15.20 -30.98
C MET A 160 -18.65 15.06 -30.22
N THR A 161 -19.11 16.09 -29.50
CA THR A 161 -20.43 16.04 -28.82
C THR A 161 -21.57 15.95 -29.81
N ASN A 162 -21.37 16.47 -31.03
CA ASN A 162 -22.31 16.39 -32.15
C ASN A 162 -22.09 15.15 -33.02
N ALA A 163 -20.97 14.47 -32.83
CA ALA A 163 -20.63 13.22 -33.50
C ALA A 163 -21.09 12.04 -32.64
N ASN A 164 -21.71 11.05 -33.21
CA ASN A 164 -22.31 9.89 -32.51
C ASN A 164 -21.29 9.00 -31.77
N PHE A 165 -20.40 9.63 -30.97
CA PHE A 165 -19.40 8.94 -30.16
C PHE A 165 -20.03 8.32 -28.91
N SER A 166 -19.56 7.11 -28.57
CA SER A 166 -19.96 6.45 -27.33
C SER A 166 -19.52 7.29 -26.12
N LYS A 167 -20.46 7.54 -25.21
CA LYS A 167 -20.17 8.23 -23.95
C LYS A 167 -19.42 7.36 -22.96
N PHE A 168 -19.31 6.07 -23.24
CA PHE A 168 -18.70 5.08 -22.36
C PHE A 168 -17.87 4.09 -23.18
N ASP A 169 -16.65 3.80 -22.69
CA ASP A 169 -15.76 2.78 -23.23
C ASP A 169 -15.26 1.88 -22.11
N PHE A 170 -15.26 0.56 -22.35
CA PHE A 170 -14.72 -0.42 -21.43
C PHE A 170 -13.46 -1.05 -22.01
N SER A 171 -12.41 -1.10 -21.21
CA SER A 171 -11.11 -1.62 -21.59
C SER A 171 -10.40 -2.27 -20.41
N ALA A 172 -9.31 -2.98 -20.68
CA ALA A 172 -8.41 -3.49 -19.67
C ALA A 172 -6.96 -3.11 -20.01
N ALA A 173 -6.15 -2.92 -18.97
CA ALA A 173 -4.71 -2.74 -19.14
C ALA A 173 -3.94 -3.81 -18.37
N ALA A 174 -2.80 -4.21 -18.97
CA ALA A 174 -1.76 -4.99 -18.30
C ALA A 174 -0.51 -4.13 -18.21
N GLY A 175 0.13 -4.11 -17.05
CA GLY A 175 1.28 -3.24 -16.83
C GLY A 175 2.29 -3.80 -15.86
N VAL A 176 3.48 -3.19 -15.92
CA VAL A 176 4.61 -3.44 -15.04
C VAL A 176 5.05 -2.13 -14.41
N GLY A 177 5.64 -2.19 -13.24
CA GLY A 177 6.18 -1.00 -12.59
C GLY A 177 7.25 -1.33 -11.57
N ILE A 178 7.92 -0.30 -11.12
CA ILE A 178 8.88 -0.35 -10.02
C ILE A 178 8.54 0.76 -9.03
N ARG A 179 8.41 0.39 -7.75
CA ARG A 179 8.20 1.33 -6.64
C ARG A 179 9.47 1.50 -5.84
N ILE A 180 9.80 2.76 -5.56
CA ILE A 180 11.01 3.16 -4.84
C ILE A 180 10.59 3.98 -3.62
N PRO A 181 10.78 3.48 -2.39
CA PRO A 181 10.55 4.26 -1.18
C PRO A 181 11.66 5.30 -1.01
N VAL A 182 11.27 6.56 -0.82
CA VAL A 182 12.18 7.69 -0.58
C VAL A 182 11.97 8.18 0.85
N ARG A 183 13.00 8.14 1.69
CA ARG A 183 12.94 8.67 3.05
C ARG A 183 13.00 10.20 3.02
N ILE A 184 12.06 10.86 3.70
CA ILE A 184 12.10 12.31 3.93
C ILE A 184 12.65 12.60 5.33
N THR A 185 12.25 11.78 6.31
CA THR A 185 12.73 11.82 7.70
C THR A 185 12.85 10.39 8.21
N ASP A 186 13.41 10.18 9.40
CA ASP A 186 13.52 8.85 10.02
C ASP A 186 12.19 8.11 10.13
N THR A 187 11.07 8.84 10.18
CA THR A 187 9.71 8.29 10.36
C THR A 187 8.80 8.47 9.16
N LYS A 188 9.19 9.26 8.16
CA LYS A 188 8.32 9.61 7.02
C LYS A 188 8.94 9.21 5.70
N LYS A 189 8.18 8.50 4.88
CA LYS A 189 8.56 8.07 3.54
C LYS A 189 7.57 8.56 2.50
N LEU A 190 8.05 8.83 1.30
CA LEU A 190 7.29 8.93 0.07
C LEU A 190 7.54 7.67 -0.78
N PHE A 191 6.66 7.41 -1.71
CA PHE A 191 6.83 6.33 -2.67
C PHE A 191 6.77 6.91 -4.07
N PHE A 192 7.87 6.79 -4.79
CA PHE A 192 7.95 7.10 -6.20
C PHE A 192 7.75 5.80 -6.98
N ALA A 193 7.02 5.84 -8.10
CA ALA A 193 6.94 4.68 -8.98
C ALA A 193 7.00 5.10 -10.45
N LEU A 194 7.59 4.23 -11.27
CA LEU A 194 7.58 4.27 -12.72
C LEU A 194 6.79 3.08 -13.24
N GLU A 195 5.95 3.30 -14.24
CA GLU A 195 5.03 2.31 -14.79
C GLU A 195 5.01 2.38 -16.30
N ALA A 196 4.82 1.22 -16.92
CA ALA A 196 4.46 1.08 -18.31
C ALA A 196 3.29 0.11 -18.44
N ASN A 197 2.30 0.43 -19.28
CA ASN A 197 1.17 -0.45 -19.52
C ASN A 197 0.69 -0.39 -20.96
N TYR A 198 0.03 -1.48 -21.35
CA TYR A 198 -0.72 -1.57 -22.59
C TYR A 198 -2.21 -1.74 -22.27
N GLN A 199 -3.04 -0.92 -22.92
CA GLN A 199 -4.49 -0.94 -22.81
C GLN A 199 -5.12 -1.51 -24.07
N TYR A 200 -6.12 -2.37 -23.88
CA TYR A 200 -6.93 -2.96 -24.92
C TYR A 200 -8.41 -2.64 -24.69
N GLY A 201 -9.05 -1.94 -25.66
CA GLY A 201 -10.48 -1.62 -25.66
C GLY A 201 -11.33 -2.78 -26.16
N PHE A 202 -12.44 -3.02 -25.48
CA PHE A 202 -13.40 -4.07 -25.83
C PHE A 202 -14.64 -3.50 -26.55
N THR A 203 -15.00 -2.29 -26.21
CA THR A 203 -16.22 -1.63 -26.73
C THR A 203 -15.92 -0.82 -27.97
N ASP A 204 -16.94 -0.66 -28.84
CA ASP A 204 -16.89 0.25 -29.96
C ASP A 204 -17.01 1.69 -29.44
N THR A 205 -16.07 2.53 -29.78
CA THR A 205 -16.08 3.95 -29.45
C THR A 205 -17.03 4.76 -30.30
N TYR A 206 -17.57 4.17 -31.38
CA TYR A 206 -18.58 4.76 -32.24
C TYR A 206 -19.96 4.21 -31.84
N GLY A 207 -20.94 5.08 -31.58
CA GLY A 207 -22.28 4.66 -31.25
C GLY A 207 -22.97 3.96 -32.44
N SER A 208 -23.57 2.80 -32.19
CA SER A 208 -24.26 1.99 -33.20
C SER A 208 -25.57 2.59 -33.72
N LYS A 209 -26.01 3.71 -33.17
CA LYS A 209 -27.27 4.38 -33.58
C LYS A 209 -26.91 5.63 -34.39
N GLU A 210 -27.05 5.52 -35.70
CA GLU A 210 -27.09 6.68 -36.57
C GLU A 210 -28.23 7.59 -36.13
N LYS A 211 -27.91 8.81 -35.71
CA LYS A 211 -28.88 9.89 -35.69
C LYS A 211 -28.95 10.42 -37.10
N ASP A 212 -30.10 10.23 -37.75
CA ASP A 212 -30.39 10.77 -39.07
C ASP A 212 -29.83 12.20 -39.22
N GLY A 213 -29.03 12.41 -40.26
CA GLY A 213 -28.69 13.74 -40.79
C GLY A 213 -27.38 14.37 -40.30
N SER A 214 -26.50 13.67 -39.59
CA SER A 214 -25.19 14.24 -39.23
C SER A 214 -24.17 14.13 -40.37
N ALA A 215 -23.40 15.20 -40.60
CA ALA A 215 -22.32 15.27 -41.60
C ALA A 215 -21.27 14.13 -41.48
N ILE A 216 -21.26 13.41 -40.40
CA ILE A 216 -20.35 12.28 -40.11
C ILE A 216 -20.84 10.96 -40.71
N SER A 217 -22.14 10.77 -40.86
CA SER A 217 -22.70 9.66 -41.64
C SER A 217 -22.24 9.71 -43.09
N LEU A 218 -22.20 10.92 -43.67
CA LEU A 218 -21.67 11.14 -45.00
C LEU A 218 -20.17 10.79 -45.12
N ASN A 219 -19.35 11.15 -44.12
CA ASN A 219 -17.91 10.86 -44.12
C ASN A 219 -17.61 9.37 -44.03
N ARG A 220 -18.44 8.57 -43.32
CA ARG A 220 -18.23 7.12 -43.19
C ARG A 220 -18.28 6.40 -44.52
N ASN A 221 -19.18 6.80 -45.42
CA ASN A 221 -19.32 6.22 -46.75
C ASN A 221 -18.33 6.77 -47.78
N ILE A 222 -17.93 8.03 -47.66
CA ILE A 222 -16.98 8.69 -48.58
C ILE A 222 -15.56 8.18 -48.40
N TYR A 223 -15.15 7.91 -47.14
CA TYR A 223 -13.77 7.48 -46.83
C TYR A 223 -13.61 6.00 -46.61
N ASN A 224 -14.68 5.21 -46.83
CA ASN A 224 -14.67 3.76 -46.71
C ASN A 224 -14.14 3.24 -45.31
N ILE A 225 -14.16 4.10 -44.29
CA ILE A 225 -13.77 3.76 -42.92
C ILE A 225 -15.01 3.21 -42.21
N THR A 226 -15.24 1.91 -42.32
CA THR A 226 -16.40 1.23 -41.75
C THR A 226 -15.99 0.30 -40.60
N GLY A 227 -16.98 -0.21 -39.85
CA GLY A 227 -16.75 -1.19 -38.79
C GLY A 227 -16.45 -0.57 -37.42
N ASN A 228 -16.12 -1.45 -36.49
CA ASN A 228 -15.91 -1.10 -35.09
C ASN A 228 -14.56 -0.41 -34.88
N ARG A 229 -14.55 0.56 -33.96
CA ARG A 229 -13.36 1.32 -33.57
C ARG A 229 -13.08 1.07 -32.11
N LYS A 230 -11.95 0.42 -31.80
CA LYS A 230 -11.56 0.05 -30.43
C LYS A 230 -10.29 0.79 -30.03
N ASN A 231 -10.30 1.40 -28.84
CA ASN A 231 -9.15 2.06 -28.29
C ASN A 231 -8.03 1.08 -27.99
N ARG A 232 -6.80 1.44 -28.37
CA ARG A 232 -5.56 0.79 -27.94
C ARG A 232 -4.59 1.88 -27.52
N SER A 233 -3.83 1.65 -26.45
CA SER A 233 -2.82 2.62 -26.06
C SER A 233 -1.68 1.97 -25.28
N PHE A 234 -0.53 2.60 -25.40
CA PHE A 234 0.65 2.37 -24.58
C PHE A 234 0.87 3.60 -23.70
N GLU A 235 1.06 3.41 -22.41
CA GLU A 235 1.26 4.48 -21.44
C GLU A 235 2.55 4.26 -20.67
N ILE A 236 3.34 5.34 -20.53
CA ILE A 236 4.46 5.43 -19.59
C ILE A 236 4.12 6.54 -18.61
N SER A 237 4.19 6.23 -17.32
CA SER A 237 3.81 7.16 -16.27
C SER A 237 4.71 7.08 -15.05
N ALA A 238 4.78 8.18 -14.33
CA ALA A 238 5.41 8.28 -13.01
C ALA A 238 4.35 8.65 -11.98
N SER A 239 4.53 8.19 -10.76
CA SER A 239 3.63 8.51 -9.66
C SER A 239 4.38 8.82 -8.37
N LEU A 240 3.76 9.65 -7.55
CA LEU A 240 4.24 9.98 -6.21
C LEU A 240 3.10 9.74 -5.23
N SER A 241 3.38 9.00 -4.15
CA SER A 241 2.37 8.71 -3.12
C SER A 241 2.91 8.80 -1.71
N VAL A 242 2.00 9.05 -0.77
CA VAL A 242 2.27 9.17 0.66
C VAL A 242 1.37 8.21 1.43
N PRO A 243 1.85 7.54 2.48
CA PRO A 243 1.00 6.76 3.37
C PRO A 243 0.13 7.71 4.21
N LEU A 244 -1.11 7.30 4.51
CA LEU A 244 -2.00 8.11 5.33
C LEU A 244 -1.47 8.36 6.75
N SER A 245 -0.60 7.50 7.24
CA SER A 245 0.08 7.68 8.53
C SER A 245 0.94 8.95 8.61
N ILE A 246 1.34 9.52 7.46
CA ILE A 246 2.12 10.78 7.42
C ILE A 246 1.35 11.95 8.04
N PHE A 247 0.01 11.91 8.02
CA PHE A 247 -0.87 12.94 8.58
C PHE A 247 -1.18 12.72 10.08
N LYS A 248 -0.76 11.59 10.67
CA LYS A 248 -0.85 11.44 12.13
C LYS A 248 -0.01 12.52 12.80
N LYS A 249 -0.63 13.36 13.59
CA LYS A 249 0.08 14.19 14.54
C LYS A 249 0.85 13.28 15.49
N THR A 250 2.15 13.23 15.36
CA THR A 250 3.02 12.68 16.40
C THR A 250 2.70 13.48 17.65
N LYS A 251 2.02 12.87 18.63
CA LYS A 251 1.96 13.46 19.97
C LYS A 251 3.42 13.68 20.33
N LYS A 252 3.88 14.93 20.35
CA LYS A 252 5.19 15.27 20.92
C LYS A 252 5.20 14.55 22.27
N LYS A 253 6.07 13.56 22.45
CA LYS A 253 6.44 13.09 23.76
C LYS A 253 6.74 14.39 24.52
N LYS A 254 5.94 14.72 25.53
CA LYS A 254 6.33 15.74 26.49
C LYS A 254 7.72 15.30 26.93
N THR A 255 8.73 15.99 26.49
CA THR A 255 10.06 15.89 27.07
C THR A 255 9.82 16.26 28.53
N VAL A 256 9.80 15.26 29.38
CA VAL A 256 10.01 15.49 30.81
C VAL A 256 11.32 16.28 30.84
N PRO A 257 11.34 17.51 31.43
CA PRO A 257 12.58 18.26 31.52
C PRO A 257 13.63 17.32 32.07
N ALA A 258 14.80 17.27 31.42
CA ALA A 258 15.92 16.51 31.94
C ALA A 258 16.10 16.93 33.39
N TYR A 259 15.86 16.00 34.31
CA TYR A 259 16.17 16.18 35.72
C TYR A 259 17.68 16.35 35.78
N THR A 260 18.12 17.57 35.96
CA THR A 260 19.51 17.89 36.32
C THR A 260 19.65 17.40 37.76
N PRO A 261 20.46 16.37 38.06
CA PRO A 261 20.67 15.96 39.44
C PRO A 261 21.29 17.16 40.18
N ALA A 262 20.66 17.54 41.29
CA ALA A 262 21.29 18.47 42.24
C ALA A 262 22.65 17.88 42.67
N PRO A 263 23.67 18.70 42.97
CA PRO A 263 24.97 18.20 43.36
C PRO A 263 24.84 17.27 44.56
N VAL A 264 25.32 16.06 44.39
CA VAL A 264 25.37 15.05 45.43
C VAL A 264 26.31 15.57 46.51
N MET A 265 25.75 15.94 47.66
CA MET A 265 26.55 16.09 48.89
C MET A 265 26.97 14.66 49.28
N GLU A 266 28.29 14.44 49.27
CA GLU A 266 28.94 13.24 49.71
C GLU A 266 28.56 12.95 51.18
N LYS A 267 27.70 11.97 51.42
CA LYS A 267 27.41 11.40 52.73
C LYS A 267 28.37 10.25 52.98
N GLU A 268 29.03 10.36 54.12
CA GLU A 268 29.90 9.37 54.75
C GLU A 268 29.29 7.93 54.74
N PRO A 269 30.10 6.88 54.53
CA PRO A 269 29.59 5.53 54.32
C PRO A 269 28.97 4.94 55.58
N GLU A 270 27.68 4.66 55.52
CA GLU A 270 27.03 3.73 56.46
C GLU A 270 27.44 2.28 56.18
N PRO A 271 27.41 1.41 57.20
CA PRO A 271 28.00 0.06 57.06
C PRO A 271 27.24 -0.80 56.06
N VAL A 272 28.00 -1.47 55.23
CA VAL A 272 27.59 -2.35 54.13
C VAL A 272 26.68 -3.47 54.66
N ALA A 273 25.36 -3.34 54.45
CA ALA A 273 24.50 -4.50 54.43
C ALA A 273 24.79 -5.30 53.12
N GLU A 274 25.06 -6.56 53.27
CA GLU A 274 25.35 -7.53 52.24
C GLU A 274 24.28 -7.42 51.11
N LYS A 275 24.65 -6.87 49.96
CA LYS A 275 23.81 -6.74 48.78
C LYS A 275 23.70 -8.13 48.18
N ILE A 276 22.60 -8.82 48.46
CA ILE A 276 22.25 -10.05 47.76
C ILE A 276 22.21 -9.67 46.26
N GLU A 277 23.13 -10.19 45.44
CA GLU A 277 23.09 -10.03 44.00
C GLU A 277 21.78 -10.57 43.46
N GLU A 278 20.85 -9.70 43.09
CA GLU A 278 19.59 -10.14 42.52
C GLU A 278 19.87 -10.81 41.16
N LYS A 279 19.51 -12.07 41.08
CA LYS A 279 19.60 -12.91 39.89
C LYS A 279 18.83 -12.18 38.73
N PRO A 280 19.43 -11.88 37.58
CA PRO A 280 18.79 -11.09 36.53
C PRO A 280 17.61 -11.81 35.87
N CYS A 281 17.53 -13.13 35.99
CA CYS A 281 16.52 -13.97 35.33
C CYS A 281 16.14 -15.15 36.24
N TYR A 282 14.85 -15.38 36.40
CA TYR A 282 14.28 -16.53 37.09
C TYR A 282 13.55 -17.43 36.11
N THR A 283 13.52 -18.73 36.36
CA THR A 283 12.61 -19.65 35.71
C THR A 283 11.21 -19.54 36.32
N LEU A 284 10.21 -20.03 35.62
CA LEU A 284 8.83 -20.07 36.18
C LEU A 284 8.76 -20.92 37.44
N ASP A 285 9.46 -22.06 37.45
CA ASP A 285 9.47 -22.97 38.59
C ASP A 285 10.14 -22.36 39.83
N GLU A 286 11.23 -21.59 39.64
CA GLU A 286 11.87 -20.85 40.74
C GLU A 286 10.90 -19.78 41.33
N ILE A 287 10.15 -19.05 40.47
CA ILE A 287 9.15 -18.10 40.98
C ILE A 287 8.04 -18.79 41.72
N MET A 288 7.56 -19.95 41.26
CA MET A 288 6.55 -20.75 41.94
C MET A 288 7.05 -21.26 43.29
N GLN A 289 8.34 -21.66 43.37
CA GLN A 289 8.95 -22.09 44.65
C GLN A 289 9.04 -20.90 45.61
N LEU A 290 9.53 -19.73 45.18
CA LEU A 290 9.56 -18.53 46.02
C LEU A 290 8.17 -18.15 46.55
N LEU A 291 7.14 -18.28 45.69
CA LEU A 291 5.75 -18.05 46.13
C LEU A 291 5.28 -19.04 47.17
N SER A 292 5.62 -20.33 47.02
CA SER A 292 5.31 -21.37 48.01
C SER A 292 6.02 -21.12 49.34
N ASP A 293 7.23 -20.61 49.30
CA ASP A 293 8.07 -20.27 50.47
C ASP A 293 7.70 -18.92 51.07
N LYS A 294 6.61 -18.28 50.58
CA LYS A 294 6.10 -16.96 51.01
C LYS A 294 7.14 -15.83 50.89
N GLN A 295 8.09 -15.98 49.96
CA GLN A 295 9.08 -14.94 49.67
C GLN A 295 8.52 -13.92 48.67
N SER A 296 9.03 -12.68 48.73
CA SER A 296 8.62 -11.65 47.80
C SER A 296 9.08 -11.95 46.38
N ILE A 297 8.14 -11.90 45.44
CA ILE A 297 8.40 -12.08 44.02
C ILE A 297 8.27 -10.76 43.22
N THR A 298 7.87 -9.67 43.87
CA THR A 298 7.73 -8.35 43.25
C THR A 298 9.11 -7.84 42.77
N GLY A 299 9.18 -7.31 41.54
CA GLY A 299 10.41 -6.87 40.91
C GLY A 299 11.20 -7.99 40.24
N LYS A 300 10.86 -9.26 40.46
CA LYS A 300 11.56 -10.37 39.81
C LYS A 300 11.09 -10.56 38.36
N THR A 301 12.02 -10.97 37.50
CA THR A 301 11.76 -11.18 36.08
C THR A 301 11.88 -12.66 35.73
N ILE A 302 10.79 -13.22 35.15
CA ILE A 302 10.78 -14.55 34.56
C ILE A 302 11.29 -14.42 33.09
N CYS A 303 12.37 -15.10 32.76
CA CYS A 303 12.87 -15.14 31.38
C CYS A 303 12.43 -16.43 30.69
N ALA A 304 11.50 -16.34 29.78
CA ALA A 304 11.00 -17.47 29.00
C ALA A 304 11.97 -17.78 27.83
N ILE A 305 13.19 -18.24 28.18
CA ILE A 305 14.21 -18.64 27.20
C ILE A 305 13.80 -20.01 26.65
N GLU A 306 13.71 -20.12 25.30
CA GLU A 306 13.31 -21.36 24.60
C GLU A 306 11.90 -21.90 24.94
N GLN A 307 11.17 -21.27 25.85
CA GLN A 307 9.82 -21.70 26.25
C GLN A 307 8.74 -21.08 25.35
N ILE A 308 9.02 -19.91 24.78
CA ILE A 308 8.12 -19.23 23.84
C ILE A 308 8.80 -19.13 22.49
N ASN A 309 8.38 -20.01 21.59
CA ASN A 309 8.96 -20.13 20.26
C ASN A 309 8.11 -19.41 19.20
N PHE A 310 8.79 -18.72 18.29
CA PHE A 310 8.22 -18.08 17.11
C PHE A 310 8.92 -18.61 15.87
N ALA A 311 8.23 -18.72 14.74
CA ALA A 311 8.89 -19.03 13.48
C ALA A 311 9.87 -17.92 13.10
N PHE A 312 10.88 -18.24 12.28
CA PHE A 312 11.94 -17.29 11.91
C PHE A 312 11.35 -16.02 11.27
N GLY A 313 11.66 -14.87 11.86
CA GLY A 313 11.14 -13.57 11.40
C GLY A 313 9.64 -13.35 11.68
N GLU A 314 8.97 -14.27 12.37
CA GLU A 314 7.54 -14.20 12.67
C GLU A 314 7.26 -13.87 14.16
N SER A 315 5.98 -13.53 14.40
CA SER A 315 5.43 -13.25 15.72
C SER A 315 4.28 -14.19 16.12
N SER A 316 3.98 -15.18 15.28
CA SER A 316 3.00 -16.22 15.60
C SER A 316 3.59 -17.20 16.64
N ILE A 317 2.88 -17.37 17.76
CA ILE A 317 3.32 -18.25 18.85
C ILE A 317 3.17 -19.71 18.40
N SER A 318 4.22 -20.51 18.56
CA SER A 318 4.18 -21.96 18.30
C SER A 318 3.22 -22.64 19.27
N LYS A 319 2.54 -23.71 18.80
CA LYS A 319 1.64 -24.50 19.63
C LYS A 319 2.31 -25.10 20.87
N ASP A 320 3.59 -25.44 20.76
CA ASP A 320 4.38 -26.01 21.87
C ASP A 320 4.57 -25.02 23.02
N SER A 321 4.45 -23.72 22.75
CA SER A 321 4.57 -22.66 23.77
C SER A 321 3.28 -22.46 24.58
N TYR A 322 2.15 -23.00 24.15
CA TYR A 322 0.86 -22.75 24.81
C TYR A 322 0.82 -23.31 26.25
N GLY A 323 1.39 -24.50 26.47
CA GLY A 323 1.45 -25.09 27.79
C GLY A 323 2.21 -24.23 28.79
N TYR A 324 3.30 -23.59 28.37
CA TYR A 324 4.05 -22.66 29.22
C TYR A 324 3.26 -21.38 29.50
N LEU A 325 2.62 -20.81 28.47
CA LEU A 325 1.81 -19.59 28.62
C LEU A 325 0.56 -19.86 29.52
N ASP A 326 -0.03 -21.01 29.45
CA ASP A 326 -1.16 -21.40 30.33
C ASP A 326 -0.72 -21.46 31.81
N LYS A 327 0.52 -21.90 32.12
CA LYS A 327 1.09 -21.79 33.45
C LYS A 327 1.29 -20.35 33.93
N ILE A 328 1.71 -19.47 33.04
CA ILE A 328 1.81 -18.01 33.31
C ILE A 328 0.40 -17.43 33.61
N VAL A 329 -0.64 -17.82 32.85
CA VAL A 329 -2.03 -17.43 33.16
C VAL A 329 -2.43 -17.84 34.59
N LEU A 330 -2.16 -19.07 34.95
CA LEU A 330 -2.47 -19.58 36.29
C LEU A 330 -1.72 -18.80 37.38
N LEU A 331 -0.42 -18.53 37.18
CA LEU A 331 0.38 -17.74 38.11
C LEU A 331 -0.20 -16.34 38.32
N ILE A 332 -0.60 -15.65 37.24
CA ILE A 332 -1.19 -14.30 37.31
C ILE A 332 -2.53 -14.33 38.07
N GLN A 333 -3.38 -15.34 37.79
CA GLN A 333 -4.72 -15.43 38.36
C GLN A 333 -4.68 -15.82 39.85
N GLN A 334 -3.88 -16.83 40.20
CA GLN A 334 -3.75 -17.31 41.56
C GLN A 334 -3.01 -16.34 42.48
N GLY A 335 -1.94 -15.72 41.96
CA GLY A 335 -1.14 -14.75 42.70
C GLY A 335 -1.71 -13.33 42.70
N ASN A 336 -2.82 -13.09 42.03
CA ASN A 336 -3.40 -11.74 41.83
C ASN A 336 -2.35 -10.72 41.31
N LEU A 337 -1.44 -11.16 40.42
CA LEU A 337 -0.25 -10.42 40.03
C LEU A 337 -0.55 -9.41 38.93
N LYS A 338 0.30 -8.36 38.87
CA LYS A 338 0.45 -7.47 37.70
C LYS A 338 1.78 -7.78 37.05
N MET A 339 1.80 -7.89 35.71
CA MET A 339 3.01 -8.23 34.96
C MET A 339 3.22 -7.34 33.76
N GLU A 340 4.48 -7.07 33.45
CA GLU A 340 4.90 -6.48 32.20
C GLU A 340 5.57 -7.52 31.32
N ILE A 341 5.11 -7.64 30.06
CA ILE A 341 5.64 -8.55 29.06
C ILE A 341 6.69 -7.79 28.23
N LYS A 342 7.94 -8.26 28.20
CA LYS A 342 9.05 -7.60 27.51
C LYS A 342 9.55 -8.45 26.36
N GLY A 343 9.56 -7.89 25.14
CA GLY A 343 10.04 -8.58 23.93
C GLY A 343 11.48 -8.20 23.58
N HIS A 344 12.28 -9.22 23.22
CA HIS A 344 13.67 -9.06 22.83
C HIS A 344 14.00 -9.84 21.54
N THR A 345 15.07 -9.43 20.86
CA THR A 345 15.66 -10.13 19.71
C THR A 345 17.16 -10.26 19.89
N ASP A 346 17.77 -11.07 19.07
CA ASP A 346 19.22 -11.03 18.85
C ASP A 346 19.62 -9.80 18.01
N ASN A 347 20.90 -9.70 17.63
CA ASN A 347 21.46 -8.61 16.83
C ASN A 347 21.42 -8.87 15.31
N VAL A 348 20.81 -9.97 14.84
CA VAL A 348 20.73 -10.28 13.41
C VAL A 348 19.66 -9.42 12.74
N GLY A 349 20.03 -8.68 11.72
CA GLY A 349 19.15 -7.76 11.02
C GLY A 349 19.27 -6.30 11.46
N ASN A 350 18.41 -5.43 10.94
CA ASN A 350 18.47 -4.02 11.28
C ASN A 350 17.72 -3.71 12.59
N LYS A 351 18.12 -2.63 13.26
CA LYS A 351 17.59 -2.21 14.55
C LYS A 351 16.06 -1.99 14.53
N ASP A 352 15.53 -1.33 13.49
CA ASP A 352 14.10 -1.02 13.39
C ASP A 352 13.27 -2.28 13.16
N PHE A 353 13.78 -3.22 12.35
CA PHE A 353 13.14 -4.52 12.16
C PHE A 353 13.07 -5.30 13.47
N ASN A 354 14.18 -5.36 14.21
CA ASN A 354 14.25 -6.06 15.50
C ASN A 354 13.34 -5.40 16.55
N LEU A 355 13.27 -4.07 16.57
CA LEU A 355 12.36 -3.36 17.47
C LEU A 355 10.89 -3.69 17.17
N GLU A 356 10.49 -3.68 15.89
CA GLU A 356 9.12 -4.02 15.49
C GLU A 356 8.82 -5.51 15.69
N LEU A 357 9.78 -6.40 15.45
CA LEU A 357 9.62 -7.84 15.69
C LEU A 357 9.42 -8.15 17.18
N SER A 358 10.21 -7.54 18.06
CA SER A 358 10.07 -7.69 19.51
C SER A 358 8.74 -7.16 20.01
N LYS A 359 8.25 -6.04 19.46
CA LYS A 359 6.91 -5.51 19.73
C LYS A 359 5.81 -6.50 19.37
N LYS A 360 5.85 -7.04 18.14
CA LYS A 360 4.85 -8.01 17.68
C LYS A 360 4.82 -9.27 18.52
N ARG A 361 5.99 -9.75 18.97
CA ARG A 361 6.11 -10.90 19.85
C ARG A 361 5.52 -10.63 21.22
N ALA A 362 5.86 -9.51 21.84
CA ALA A 362 5.26 -9.10 23.12
C ALA A 362 3.73 -8.94 23.02
N MET A 363 3.23 -8.33 21.94
CA MET A 363 1.79 -8.18 21.69
C MET A 363 1.09 -9.53 21.47
N ALA A 364 1.73 -10.47 20.78
CA ALA A 364 1.16 -11.80 20.55
C ALA A 364 0.96 -12.55 21.88
N VAL A 365 1.97 -12.49 22.77
CA VAL A 365 1.89 -13.06 24.11
C VAL A 365 0.83 -12.33 24.95
N TYR A 366 0.81 -11.01 24.98
CA TYR A 366 -0.21 -10.22 25.64
C TYR A 366 -1.62 -10.62 25.20
N SER A 367 -1.84 -10.69 23.88
CA SER A 367 -3.15 -11.07 23.31
C SER A 367 -3.55 -12.50 23.67
N TYR A 368 -2.59 -13.41 23.75
CA TYR A 368 -2.85 -14.79 24.21
C TYR A 368 -3.33 -14.83 25.66
N LEU A 369 -2.65 -14.11 26.56
CA LEU A 369 -3.02 -14.07 27.97
C LEU A 369 -4.41 -13.45 28.19
N ILE A 370 -4.75 -12.37 27.47
CA ILE A 370 -6.10 -11.79 27.48
C ILE A 370 -7.14 -12.81 27.00
N LYS A 371 -6.87 -13.50 25.89
CA LYS A 371 -7.76 -14.53 25.35
C LYS A 371 -8.01 -15.68 26.35
N LYS A 372 -7.04 -15.93 27.22
CA LYS A 372 -7.14 -16.93 28.28
C LYS A 372 -7.78 -16.40 29.58
N GLY A 373 -8.31 -15.19 29.57
CA GLY A 373 -9.11 -14.63 30.67
C GLY A 373 -8.31 -13.80 31.69
N VAL A 374 -7.07 -13.40 31.37
CA VAL A 374 -6.34 -12.47 32.26
C VAL A 374 -6.91 -11.06 32.02
N ASN A 375 -7.20 -10.34 33.14
CA ASN A 375 -7.71 -8.97 33.04
C ASN A 375 -6.68 -8.04 32.44
N PRO A 376 -7.02 -7.22 31.40
CA PRO A 376 -6.12 -6.27 30.77
C PRO A 376 -5.44 -5.28 31.73
N ASP A 377 -6.10 -4.89 32.82
CA ASP A 377 -5.54 -3.94 33.81
C ASP A 377 -4.36 -4.54 34.62
N ARG A 378 -4.13 -5.84 34.47
CA ARG A 378 -3.01 -6.54 35.10
C ARG A 378 -1.83 -6.75 34.20
N LEU A 379 -1.97 -6.42 32.92
CA LEU A 379 -0.95 -6.65 31.91
C LEU A 379 -0.52 -5.35 31.24
N SER A 380 0.77 -5.21 31.07
CA SER A 380 1.39 -4.24 30.17
C SER A 380 2.41 -4.92 29.29
N TYR A 381 2.87 -4.28 28.23
CA TYR A 381 3.96 -4.80 27.45
C TYR A 381 4.91 -3.70 26.97
N SER A 382 6.18 -4.04 26.87
CA SER A 382 7.24 -3.24 26.31
C SER A 382 8.10 -4.05 25.33
N TYR A 383 8.96 -3.40 24.60
CA TYR A 383 9.77 -4.05 23.59
C TYR A 383 11.08 -3.30 23.39
N TYR A 384 12.16 -4.05 23.26
CA TYR A 384 13.51 -3.52 23.28
C TYR A 384 14.32 -3.87 22.02
N GLY A 385 13.81 -4.75 21.13
CA GLY A 385 14.57 -5.26 20.01
C GLY A 385 15.88 -5.88 20.49
N MET A 386 16.99 -5.48 19.90
CA MET A 386 18.34 -5.96 20.23
C MET A 386 19.06 -5.11 21.27
N SER A 387 18.40 -4.13 21.90
CA SER A 387 19.08 -3.13 22.74
C SER A 387 19.37 -3.57 24.16
N LYS A 388 18.78 -4.69 24.62
CA LYS A 388 18.97 -5.26 25.97
C LYS A 388 19.37 -6.74 25.87
N PRO A 389 20.56 -7.09 25.39
CA PRO A 389 21.03 -8.46 25.42
C PRO A 389 21.38 -8.86 26.85
N ILE A 390 21.14 -10.13 27.22
CA ILE A 390 21.56 -10.70 28.51
C ILE A 390 22.80 -11.60 28.38
N THR A 391 23.19 -11.87 27.13
CA THR A 391 24.44 -12.60 26.83
C THR A 391 25.01 -12.10 25.50
N SER A 392 26.26 -12.51 25.17
CA SER A 392 26.88 -12.14 23.89
C SER A 392 26.07 -12.65 22.70
N ASN A 393 26.01 -11.84 21.64
CA ASN A 393 25.43 -12.21 20.35
C ASN A 393 26.44 -12.88 19.39
N ASP A 394 27.66 -13.14 19.81
CA ASP A 394 28.71 -13.66 18.93
C ASP A 394 28.50 -15.13 18.58
N THR A 395 27.88 -15.90 19.49
CA THR A 395 27.54 -17.32 19.30
C THR A 395 26.06 -17.48 18.97
N GLU A 396 25.70 -18.61 18.32
CA GLU A 396 24.28 -18.92 18.07
C GLU A 396 23.52 -19.22 19.36
N GLU A 397 24.19 -19.85 20.33
CA GLU A 397 23.64 -20.12 21.67
C GLU A 397 23.30 -18.81 22.37
N GLY A 398 24.20 -17.84 22.33
CA GLY A 398 23.94 -16.53 22.92
C GLY A 398 22.83 -15.77 22.21
N ARG A 399 22.78 -15.80 20.88
CA ARG A 399 21.66 -15.22 20.12
C ARG A 399 20.33 -15.87 20.45
N LYS A 400 20.32 -17.21 20.65
CA LYS A 400 19.12 -17.95 21.02
C LYS A 400 18.57 -17.52 22.39
N ILE A 401 19.44 -17.26 23.35
CA ILE A 401 19.09 -16.72 24.67
C ILE A 401 18.55 -15.30 24.57
N ASN A 402 19.11 -14.47 23.67
CA ASN A 402 18.66 -13.10 23.46
C ASN A 402 17.31 -13.00 22.73
N ARG A 403 16.91 -14.01 21.94
CA ARG A 403 15.57 -14.15 21.35
C ARG A 403 14.56 -14.65 22.36
N ARG A 404 14.15 -13.81 23.31
CA ARG A 404 13.32 -14.18 24.45
C ARG A 404 12.14 -13.24 24.68
N VAL A 405 11.19 -13.72 25.48
CA VAL A 405 10.17 -12.91 26.13
C VAL A 405 10.38 -12.99 27.65
N GLU A 406 10.27 -11.86 28.32
CA GLU A 406 10.38 -11.75 29.76
C GLU A 406 9.02 -11.35 30.35
N PHE A 407 8.77 -11.76 31.59
CA PHE A 407 7.62 -11.35 32.39
C PHE A 407 8.13 -10.74 33.70
N GLU A 408 8.08 -9.42 33.82
CA GLU A 408 8.40 -8.73 35.07
C GLU A 408 7.18 -8.65 35.97
N ILE A 409 7.34 -9.07 37.20
CA ILE A 409 6.27 -9.04 38.20
C ILE A 409 6.28 -7.67 38.88
N LEU A 410 5.24 -6.86 38.62
CA LEU A 410 5.14 -5.50 39.14
C LEU A 410 4.47 -5.42 40.52
N LYS A 411 3.60 -6.37 40.83
CA LYS A 411 2.89 -6.48 42.12
C LYS A 411 2.39 -7.91 42.31
#